data_c699e04e509aca8fc2575c9a1da6e8b8
#
_entry.id   c699e04e509aca8fc2575c9a1da6e8b8
#
_cell.length_a   1.000
_cell.length_b   1.000
_cell.length_c   1.000
_cell.angle_alpha   90.00
_cell.angle_beta   90.00
_cell.angle_gamma   90.00
#
_symmetry.space_group_name_H-M   'P 1'
#
loop_
_entity.id
_entity.type
_entity.pdbx_description
1 polymer ?
#
loop_
_entity_poly.entity_id
_entity_poly.type
_entity_poly.pdbx_seq_one_letter_code
_entity_poly.pdbx_strand_id
1 'polypeptide(L)'
;MRAFPDALDLMLICVESGMSIESAFNRVAQEVGTQSVELAEELGLTTAELSYLPDRRVAFQNLAERCGHSGVRAVAAALIQSEKYGTPVGTALRVTAAENREMRMSDAERKAAALPAKLTVPMIIFFLPCLFVVILGPAALKIMGLY
;
A
#
# COMPACT_ATOMS: atom_id res chain seq x y z
N MET A 1 8.51 -6.57 -0.18
CA MET A 1 7.49 -5.66 -0.76
C MET A 1 7.38 -4.26 -0.12
N ARG A 2 7.94 -4.03 1.09
CA ARG A 2 7.95 -2.68 1.71
C ARG A 2 8.74 -1.64 0.90
N ALA A 3 9.76 -2.06 0.16
CA ALA A 3 10.57 -1.21 -0.69
C ALA A 3 9.92 -0.83 -2.05
N PHE A 4 8.79 -1.45 -2.40
CA PHE A 4 8.16 -1.22 -3.70
C PHE A 4 7.74 0.23 -3.97
N PRO A 5 7.13 0.97 -3.03
CA PRO A 5 6.77 2.37 -3.29
C PRO A 5 7.98 3.29 -3.52
N ASP A 6 9.09 3.03 -2.83
CA ASP A 6 10.34 3.79 -3.03
C ASP A 6 10.94 3.44 -4.40
N ALA A 7 10.88 2.16 -4.79
CA ALA A 7 11.25 1.70 -6.12
C ALA A 7 10.42 2.37 -7.23
N LEU A 8 9.11 2.53 -7.00
CA LEU A 8 8.21 3.17 -7.94
C LEU A 8 8.51 4.67 -8.09
N ASP A 9 8.80 5.36 -7.01
CA ASP A 9 9.19 6.77 -7.03
C ASP A 9 10.52 6.97 -7.80
N LEU A 10 11.51 6.10 -7.58
CA LEU A 10 12.77 6.10 -8.33
C LEU A 10 12.54 5.82 -9.81
N MET A 11 11.68 4.87 -10.13
CA MET A 11 11.31 4.53 -11.51
C MET A 11 10.66 5.72 -12.22
N LEU A 12 9.75 6.41 -11.55
CA LEU A 12 9.12 7.63 -12.06
C LEU A 12 10.15 8.71 -12.38
N ILE A 13 11.08 8.98 -11.46
CA ILE A 13 12.15 9.97 -11.66
C ILE A 13 13.03 9.60 -12.87
N CYS A 14 13.40 8.30 -13.00
CA CYS A 14 14.20 7.83 -14.13
C CYS A 14 13.49 8.04 -15.46
N VAL A 15 12.22 7.70 -15.56
CA VAL A 15 11.42 7.85 -16.79
C VAL A 15 11.17 9.33 -17.09
N GLU A 16 10.92 10.17 -16.10
CA GLU A 16 10.76 11.62 -16.28
C GLU A 16 12.04 12.32 -16.72
N SER A 17 13.20 11.78 -16.35
CA SER A 17 14.51 12.24 -16.84
C SER A 17 14.82 11.83 -18.28
N GLY A 18 13.92 11.08 -18.92
CA GLY A 18 14.06 10.63 -20.32
C GLY A 18 14.70 9.25 -20.48
N MET A 19 14.89 8.49 -19.42
CA MET A 19 15.39 7.12 -19.52
C MET A 19 14.34 6.19 -20.12
N SER A 20 14.79 5.18 -20.89
CA SER A 20 13.90 4.13 -21.35
C SER A 20 13.38 3.30 -20.17
N ILE A 21 12.23 2.64 -20.33
CA ILE A 21 11.65 1.82 -19.28
C ILE A 21 12.59 0.69 -18.84
N GLU A 22 13.31 0.05 -19.77
CA GLU A 22 14.29 -1.00 -19.46
C GLU A 22 15.45 -0.45 -18.63
N SER A 23 15.98 0.72 -19.01
CA SER A 23 17.06 1.38 -18.28
C SER A 23 16.60 1.78 -16.89
N ALA A 24 15.37 2.27 -16.76
CA ALA A 24 14.76 2.63 -15.48
C ALA A 24 14.60 1.39 -14.56
N PHE A 25 14.07 0.28 -15.08
CA PHE A 25 13.96 -0.98 -14.33
C PHE A 25 15.31 -1.48 -13.84
N ASN A 26 16.34 -1.48 -14.72
CA ASN A 26 17.68 -1.90 -14.36
C ASN A 26 18.30 -0.99 -13.28
N ARG A 27 18.14 0.32 -13.41
CA ARG A 27 18.65 1.28 -12.43
C ARG A 27 17.98 1.10 -11.07
N VAL A 28 16.67 0.97 -11.05
CA VAL A 28 15.91 0.76 -9.82
C VAL A 28 16.24 -0.59 -9.18
N ALA A 29 16.43 -1.65 -9.97
CA ALA A 29 16.87 -2.95 -9.45
C ALA A 29 18.19 -2.86 -8.69
N GLN A 30 19.16 -2.10 -9.20
CA GLN A 30 20.45 -1.88 -8.53
C GLN A 30 20.29 -1.12 -7.20
N GLU A 31 19.49 -0.07 -7.16
CA GLU A 31 19.29 0.76 -5.96
C GLU A 31 18.48 0.01 -4.88
N VAL A 32 17.45 -0.72 -5.30
CA VAL A 32 16.56 -1.44 -4.39
C VAL A 32 17.20 -2.72 -3.85
N GLY A 33 18.24 -3.25 -4.51
CA GLY A 33 18.93 -4.46 -4.10
C GLY A 33 19.47 -4.42 -2.67
N THR A 34 19.80 -3.24 -2.17
CA THR A 34 20.25 -3.03 -0.77
C THR A 34 19.10 -3.15 0.25
N GLN A 35 17.86 -2.90 -0.17
CA GLN A 35 16.67 -2.91 0.70
C GLN A 35 15.85 -4.19 0.54
N SER A 36 15.77 -4.73 -0.67
CA SER A 36 14.99 -5.92 -0.99
C SER A 36 15.60 -6.65 -2.19
N VAL A 37 16.34 -7.70 -1.91
CA VAL A 37 16.95 -8.57 -2.93
C VAL A 37 15.87 -9.20 -3.81
N GLU A 38 14.77 -9.66 -3.22
CA GLU A 38 13.64 -10.26 -3.93
C GLU A 38 13.06 -9.32 -5.00
N LEU A 39 12.84 -8.05 -4.65
CA LEU A 39 12.32 -7.07 -5.60
C LEU A 39 13.34 -6.73 -6.68
N ALA A 40 14.62 -6.64 -6.34
CA ALA A 40 15.69 -6.39 -7.29
C ALA A 40 15.83 -7.53 -8.33
N GLU A 41 15.71 -8.79 -7.88
CA GLU A 41 15.73 -9.95 -8.76
C GLU A 41 14.55 -9.94 -9.73
N GLU A 42 13.34 -9.64 -9.25
CA GLU A 42 12.15 -9.56 -10.09
C GLU A 42 12.21 -8.43 -11.13
N LEU A 43 12.73 -7.26 -10.74
CA LEU A 43 12.94 -6.14 -11.68
C LEU A 43 14.03 -6.48 -12.71
N GLY A 44 15.11 -7.14 -12.29
CA GLY A 44 16.17 -7.60 -13.18
C GLY A 44 15.67 -8.64 -14.18
N LEU A 45 14.86 -9.59 -13.72
CA LEU A 45 14.23 -10.60 -14.58
C LEU A 45 13.28 -9.95 -15.59
N THR A 46 12.48 -9.00 -15.16
CA THR A 46 11.59 -8.25 -16.05
C THR A 46 12.37 -7.45 -17.10
N THR A 47 13.52 -6.87 -16.73
CA THR A 47 14.40 -6.20 -17.69
C THR A 47 14.91 -7.15 -18.75
N ALA A 48 15.30 -8.37 -18.36
CA ALA A 48 15.70 -9.41 -19.30
C ALA A 48 14.55 -9.83 -20.22
N GLU A 49 13.37 -10.05 -19.65
CA GLU A 49 12.16 -10.39 -20.42
C GLU A 49 11.80 -9.30 -21.45
N LEU A 50 11.91 -8.02 -21.08
CA LEU A 50 11.67 -6.87 -21.98
C LEU A 50 12.65 -6.87 -23.17
N SER A 51 13.86 -7.40 -22.98
CA SER A 51 14.89 -7.47 -24.03
C SER A 51 14.70 -8.67 -24.96
N TYR A 52 14.13 -9.79 -24.47
CA TYR A 52 14.02 -11.05 -25.21
C TYR A 52 12.63 -11.33 -25.76
N LEU A 53 11.57 -10.87 -25.09
CA LEU A 53 10.20 -11.14 -25.51
C LEU A 53 9.78 -10.21 -26.67
N PRO A 54 9.13 -10.76 -27.69
CA PRO A 54 8.60 -9.95 -28.80
C PRO A 54 7.46 -9.02 -28.37
N ASP A 55 6.72 -9.37 -27.31
CA ASP A 55 5.64 -8.57 -26.75
C ASP A 55 5.98 -8.13 -25.31
N ARG A 56 6.23 -6.84 -25.16
CA ARG A 56 6.60 -6.22 -23.87
C ARG A 56 5.51 -6.36 -22.81
N ARG A 57 4.24 -6.44 -23.23
CA ARG A 57 3.09 -6.60 -22.33
C ARG A 57 3.17 -7.90 -21.54
N VAL A 58 3.71 -8.95 -22.13
CA VAL A 58 3.90 -10.26 -21.47
C VAL A 58 4.89 -10.13 -20.31
N ALA A 59 5.98 -9.37 -20.48
CA ALA A 59 6.94 -9.13 -19.39
C ALA A 59 6.31 -8.44 -18.19
N PHE A 60 5.44 -7.44 -18.43
CA PHE A 60 4.72 -6.75 -17.34
C PHE A 60 3.67 -7.64 -16.67
N GLN A 61 3.00 -8.50 -17.42
CA GLN A 61 2.07 -9.49 -16.86
C GLN A 61 2.80 -10.49 -15.97
N ASN A 62 3.92 -11.03 -16.43
CA ASN A 62 4.75 -11.95 -15.66
C ASN A 62 5.22 -11.31 -14.33
N LEU A 63 5.65 -10.05 -14.38
CA LEU A 63 6.04 -9.30 -13.18
C LEU A 63 4.87 -9.21 -12.19
N ALA A 64 3.68 -8.87 -12.66
CA ALA A 64 2.49 -8.76 -11.81
C ALA A 64 2.10 -10.09 -11.15
N GLU A 65 2.20 -11.19 -11.90
CA GLU A 65 1.90 -12.54 -11.41
C GLU A 65 2.93 -13.02 -10.38
N ARG A 66 4.21 -12.86 -10.67
CA ARG A 66 5.30 -13.29 -9.77
C ARG A 66 5.30 -12.52 -8.45
N CYS A 67 5.13 -11.22 -8.50
CA CYS A 67 5.14 -10.39 -7.30
C CYS A 67 3.88 -10.56 -6.44
N GLY A 68 2.71 -10.86 -7.02
CA GLY A 68 1.45 -11.04 -6.31
C GLY A 68 0.94 -9.83 -5.51
N HIS A 69 1.62 -8.68 -5.60
CA HIS A 69 1.32 -7.48 -4.84
C HIS A 69 0.41 -6.53 -5.63
N SER A 70 -0.62 -5.97 -4.97
CA SER A 70 -1.61 -5.11 -5.62
C SER A 70 -0.98 -3.87 -6.30
N GLY A 71 -0.01 -3.24 -5.67
CA GLY A 71 0.70 -2.09 -6.22
C GLY A 71 1.51 -2.44 -7.48
N VAL A 72 2.19 -3.58 -7.51
CA VAL A 72 2.92 -4.06 -8.70
C VAL A 72 1.95 -4.35 -9.83
N ARG A 73 0.81 -4.95 -9.53
CA ARG A 73 -0.23 -5.25 -10.50
C ARG A 73 -0.82 -3.97 -11.12
N ALA A 74 -1.04 -2.94 -10.32
CA ALA A 74 -1.50 -1.64 -10.79
C ALA A 74 -0.48 -0.97 -11.73
N VAL A 75 0.81 -1.01 -11.37
CA VAL A 75 1.90 -0.49 -12.22
C VAL A 75 2.00 -1.26 -13.53
N ALA A 76 1.98 -2.59 -13.49
CA ALA A 76 2.02 -3.42 -14.68
C ALA A 76 0.84 -3.14 -15.63
N ALA A 77 -0.37 -3.01 -15.09
CA ALA A 77 -1.55 -2.64 -15.86
C ALA A 77 -1.42 -1.27 -16.52
N ALA A 78 -0.89 -0.27 -15.80
CA ALA A 78 -0.64 1.06 -16.33
C ALA A 78 0.40 1.05 -17.47
N LEU A 79 1.48 0.26 -17.33
CA LEU A 79 2.50 0.09 -18.35
C LEU A 79 1.95 -0.61 -19.60
N ILE A 80 1.19 -1.68 -19.42
CA ILE A 80 0.52 -2.38 -20.52
C ILE A 80 -0.42 -1.45 -21.28
N GLN A 81 -1.18 -0.63 -20.55
CA GLN A 81 -2.10 0.33 -21.14
C GLN A 81 -1.35 1.43 -21.91
N SER A 82 -0.23 1.92 -21.39
CA SER A 82 0.60 2.91 -22.08
C SER A 82 1.19 2.37 -23.38
N GLU A 83 1.63 1.12 -23.41
CA GLU A 83 2.11 0.44 -24.62
C GLU A 83 0.99 0.27 -25.66
N LYS A 84 -0.23 -0.02 -25.22
CA LYS A 84 -1.39 -0.25 -26.11
C LYS A 84 -1.91 1.05 -26.75
N TYR A 85 -1.92 2.14 -26.00
CA TYR A 85 -2.56 3.40 -26.41
C TYR A 85 -1.55 4.51 -26.74
N GLY A 86 -0.24 4.26 -26.61
CA GLY A 86 0.82 5.24 -26.86
C GLY A 86 0.81 6.42 -25.88
N THR A 87 0.20 6.23 -24.71
CA THR A 87 0.23 7.23 -23.64
C THR A 87 1.62 7.36 -23.04
N PRO A 88 2.08 8.56 -22.63
CA PRO A 88 3.37 8.71 -21.98
C PRO A 88 3.48 7.84 -20.72
N VAL A 89 4.48 6.96 -20.69
CA VAL A 89 4.75 6.05 -19.57
C VAL A 89 4.93 6.83 -18.25
N GLY A 90 5.57 8.00 -18.30
CA GLY A 90 5.74 8.87 -17.14
C GLY A 90 4.42 9.32 -16.51
N THR A 91 3.40 9.61 -17.31
CA THR A 91 2.07 9.99 -16.81
C THR A 91 1.39 8.81 -16.12
N ALA A 92 1.44 7.61 -16.73
CA ALA A 92 0.88 6.40 -16.14
C ALA A 92 1.54 6.06 -14.80
N LEU A 93 2.86 6.12 -14.72
CA LEU A 93 3.62 5.89 -13.48
C LEU A 93 3.33 6.94 -12.42
N ARG A 94 3.15 8.21 -12.80
CA ARG A 94 2.84 9.29 -11.85
C ARG A 94 1.49 9.08 -11.16
N VAL A 95 0.47 8.70 -11.91
CA VAL A 95 -0.86 8.39 -11.37
C VAL A 95 -0.77 7.22 -10.39
N THR A 96 -0.11 6.14 -10.78
CA THR A 96 0.05 4.94 -9.94
C THR A 96 0.88 5.22 -8.68
N ALA A 97 1.92 6.06 -8.77
CA ALA A 97 2.71 6.48 -7.61
C ALA A 97 1.86 7.30 -6.62
N ALA A 98 1.03 8.22 -7.13
CA ALA A 98 0.11 9.01 -6.31
C ALA A 98 -0.92 8.13 -5.60
N GLU A 99 -1.54 7.17 -6.30
CA GLU A 99 -2.47 6.20 -5.71
C GLU A 99 -1.83 5.34 -4.62
N ASN A 100 -0.60 4.88 -4.81
CA ASN A 100 0.13 4.11 -3.79
C ASN A 100 0.43 4.94 -2.54
N ARG A 101 0.77 6.22 -2.69
CA ARG A 101 0.97 7.15 -1.56
C ARG A 101 -0.33 7.39 -0.80
N GLU A 102 -1.44 7.60 -1.51
CA GLU A 102 -2.75 7.82 -0.92
C GLU A 102 -3.24 6.59 -0.14
N MET A 103 -3.06 5.38 -0.69
CA MET A 103 -3.36 4.14 0.02
C MET A 103 -2.54 3.99 1.32
N ARG A 104 -1.26 4.34 1.33
CA ARG A 104 -0.43 4.32 2.54
C ARG A 104 -0.92 5.31 3.60
N MET A 105 -1.30 6.52 3.18
CA MET A 105 -1.84 7.55 4.07
C MET A 105 -3.15 7.07 4.69
N SER A 106 -4.06 6.52 3.89
CA SER A 106 -5.34 5.96 4.34
C SER A 106 -5.16 4.80 5.32
N ASP A 107 -4.20 3.91 5.11
CA ASP A 107 -3.90 2.82 6.04
C ASP A 107 -3.32 3.30 7.36
N ALA A 108 -2.49 4.34 7.34
CA ALA A 108 -1.97 4.99 8.53
C ALA A 108 -3.09 5.70 9.33
N GLU A 109 -3.98 6.40 8.64
CA GLU A 109 -5.16 7.05 9.24
C GLU A 109 -6.13 6.03 9.85
N ARG A 110 -6.39 4.91 9.17
CA ARG A 110 -7.23 3.83 9.71
C ARG A 110 -6.66 3.23 11.00
N LYS A 111 -5.35 3.02 11.07
CA LYS A 111 -4.68 2.54 12.28
C LYS A 111 -4.74 3.57 13.41
N ALA A 112 -4.56 4.85 13.10
CA ALA A 112 -4.68 5.93 14.07
C ALA A 112 -6.13 6.11 14.56
N ALA A 113 -7.12 6.01 13.67
CA ALA A 113 -8.54 6.11 14.01
C ALA A 113 -9.06 4.92 14.85
N ALA A 114 -8.43 3.75 14.75
CA ALA A 114 -8.79 2.58 15.58
C ALA A 114 -8.31 2.69 17.03
N LEU A 115 -7.32 3.52 17.34
CA LEU A 115 -6.79 3.70 18.68
C LEU A 115 -7.79 4.30 19.67
N PRO A 116 -8.57 5.35 19.37
CA PRO A 116 -9.59 5.89 20.28
C PRO A 116 -10.67 4.86 20.63
N ALA A 117 -11.11 4.05 19.65
CA ALA A 117 -12.12 3.03 19.88
C ALA A 117 -11.62 1.92 20.84
N LYS A 118 -10.36 1.50 20.70
CA LYS A 118 -9.73 0.51 21.60
C LYS A 118 -9.53 1.03 23.02
N LEU A 119 -9.39 2.32 23.22
CA LEU A 119 -9.29 2.94 24.55
C LEU A 119 -10.65 3.19 25.18
N THR A 120 -11.68 3.42 24.38
CA THR A 120 -13.04 3.72 24.84
C THR A 120 -13.76 2.46 25.36
N VAL A 121 -13.55 1.29 24.72
CA VAL A 121 -14.21 0.03 25.10
C VAL A 121 -13.88 -0.43 26.54
N PRO A 122 -12.61 -0.50 27.00
CA PRO A 122 -12.31 -0.84 28.39
C PRO A 122 -12.87 0.16 29.38
N MET A 123 -12.90 1.44 29.04
CA MET A 123 -13.39 2.51 29.89
C MET A 123 -14.92 2.40 30.10
N ILE A 124 -15.67 2.07 29.06
CA ILE A 124 -17.12 1.84 29.14
C ILE A 124 -17.42 0.61 29.99
N ILE A 125 -16.72 -0.50 29.79
CA ILE A 125 -16.91 -1.76 30.56
C ILE A 125 -16.64 -1.55 32.04
N PHE A 126 -15.69 -0.70 32.40
CA PHE A 126 -15.37 -0.39 33.80
C PHE A 126 -16.32 0.63 34.42
N PHE A 127 -16.79 1.61 33.66
CA PHE A 127 -17.63 2.71 34.15
C PHE A 127 -19.11 2.31 34.27
N LEU A 128 -19.59 1.43 33.42
CA LEU A 128 -20.99 0.99 33.36
C LEU A 128 -21.46 0.33 34.66
N PRO A 129 -20.75 -0.64 35.25
CA PRO A 129 -21.14 -1.24 36.53
C PRO A 129 -21.14 -0.26 37.68
N CYS A 130 -20.18 0.67 37.74
CA CYS A 130 -20.10 1.70 38.75
C CYS A 130 -21.32 2.63 38.71
N LEU A 131 -21.74 3.01 37.51
CA LEU A 131 -22.89 3.86 37.28
C LEU A 131 -24.20 3.16 37.69
N PHE A 132 -24.33 1.86 37.45
CA PHE A 132 -25.47 1.05 37.91
C PHE A 132 -25.55 1.00 39.42
N VAL A 133 -24.44 0.79 40.12
CA VAL A 133 -24.41 0.77 41.59
C VAL A 133 -24.82 2.10 42.18
N VAL A 134 -24.37 3.21 41.63
CA VAL A 134 -24.70 4.57 42.11
C VAL A 134 -26.18 4.90 41.90
N ILE A 135 -26.78 4.49 40.78
CA ILE A 135 -28.17 4.80 40.45
C ILE A 135 -29.15 3.86 41.17
N LEU A 136 -28.86 2.56 41.17
CA LEU A 136 -29.76 1.55 41.75
C LEU A 136 -29.60 1.40 43.26
N GLY A 137 -28.44 1.76 43.84
CA GLY A 137 -28.19 1.72 45.26
C GLY A 137 -29.23 2.47 46.09
N PRO A 138 -29.43 3.75 45.86
CA PRO A 138 -30.43 4.52 46.59
C PRO A 138 -31.88 4.05 46.34
N ALA A 139 -32.17 3.60 45.12
CA ALA A 139 -33.48 3.06 44.77
C ALA A 139 -33.78 1.72 45.52
N ALA A 140 -32.81 0.84 45.59
CA ALA A 140 -32.92 -0.42 46.32
C ALA A 140 -33.12 -0.18 47.83
N LEU A 141 -32.39 0.77 48.42
CA LEU A 141 -32.55 1.16 49.83
C LEU A 141 -33.94 1.70 50.15
N LYS A 142 -34.53 2.48 49.26
CA LYS A 142 -35.91 2.98 49.39
C LYS A 142 -36.96 1.90 49.30
N ILE A 143 -36.75 0.89 48.45
CA ILE A 143 -37.68 -0.24 48.28
C ILE A 143 -37.59 -1.20 49.48
N MET A 144 -36.41 -1.35 50.08
CA MET A 144 -36.19 -2.19 51.25
C MET A 144 -36.65 -1.49 52.58
N GLY A 145 -37.18 -0.27 52.54
CA GLY A 145 -37.76 0.42 53.70
C GLY A 145 -36.75 0.82 54.78
N LEU A 146 -35.46 0.96 54.40
CA LEU A 146 -34.39 1.34 55.33
C LEU A 146 -34.21 2.85 55.49
N TYR A 147 -35.13 3.63 54.89
CA TYR A 147 -35.24 5.08 55.05
C TYR A 147 -36.69 5.51 54.87
#